data_ba9a6dda6dc55590b6fd344a0830450c
#
_entry.id   ba9a6dda6dc55590b6fd344a0830450c
#
_cell.length_a   1.000
_cell.length_b   1.000
_cell.length_c   1.000
_cell.angle_alpha   90.00
_cell.angle_beta   90.00
_cell.angle_gamma   90.00
#
_symmetry.space_group_name_H-M   'P 1'
#
loop_
_entity.id
_entity.type
_entity.pdbx_description
1 polymer ?
#
loop_
_entity_poly.entity_id
_entity_poly.type
_entity_poly.pdbx_seq_one_letter_code
_entity_poly.pdbx_strand_id
1 'polypeptide(L)'
;PGGASLLVFDDITEVVSAQRSAAWAEVARRLAHEIKNPLTPIQLSAERLQHRLAAKLEGADQSLLLRSVNTIVAQVQAMQTLVNEFRDYARLPAAVMAPLDLNALASEVLALYGQAQDNGLLLAQLEPALPRILGDATQLRQVIHNLVQNALDAVADRPDGEVEIITTAARGAQGELRAVRLTVIDNGPGFADKVLKRAFEPYVTTKTKGTGLGLAVVKKIADEHGARLRGQPARR
;
A
#
# COMPACT_ATOMS: atom_id res chain seq x y z
N PRO A 1 51.40 7.65 39.61
CA PRO A 1 50.77 8.45 38.58
C PRO A 1 49.57 7.69 38.08
N GLY A 2 48.40 8.03 38.57
CA GLY A 2 47.10 7.45 38.13
C GLY A 2 46.67 8.12 36.84
N GLY A 3 46.75 7.43 35.72
CA GLY A 3 46.16 7.87 34.46
C GLY A 3 44.64 7.82 34.55
N ALA A 4 43.96 8.95 34.33
CA ALA A 4 42.52 8.97 34.15
C ALA A 4 42.22 8.47 32.72
N SER A 5 41.33 7.45 32.61
CA SER A 5 40.83 6.99 31.32
C SER A 5 39.45 7.64 31.08
N LEU A 6 39.30 8.31 29.94
CA LEU A 6 38.02 8.83 29.47
C LEU A 6 37.39 7.81 28.52
N LEU A 7 36.19 7.37 28.82
CA LEU A 7 35.41 6.51 27.95
C LEU A 7 34.25 7.34 27.36
N VAL A 8 34.19 7.41 26.04
CA VAL A 8 33.12 8.11 25.31
C VAL A 8 32.25 7.07 24.62
N PHE A 9 30.94 7.15 24.82
CA PHE A 9 29.94 6.32 24.14
C PHE A 9 29.09 7.21 23.25
N ASP A 10 28.84 6.76 22.05
CA ASP A 10 27.91 7.39 21.12
C ASP A 10 26.89 6.34 20.66
N ASP A 11 25.59 6.68 20.67
CA ASP A 11 24.54 5.80 20.15
C ASP A 11 24.43 6.00 18.63
N ILE A 12 25.04 5.08 17.90
CA ILE A 12 25.02 5.07 16.43
C ILE A 12 23.88 4.22 15.84
N THR A 13 22.91 3.80 16.64
CA THR A 13 21.82 2.89 16.22
C THR A 13 21.05 3.48 15.03
N GLU A 14 20.70 4.76 15.10
CA GLU A 14 19.99 5.45 14.01
C GLU A 14 20.84 5.54 12.74
N VAL A 15 22.13 5.84 12.86
CA VAL A 15 23.05 5.93 11.72
C VAL A 15 23.19 4.58 11.03
N VAL A 16 23.40 3.52 11.79
CA VAL A 16 23.49 2.14 11.25
C VAL A 16 22.19 1.69 10.61
N SER A 17 21.06 2.02 11.22
CA SER A 17 19.73 1.71 10.68
C SER A 17 19.49 2.44 9.36
N ALA A 18 19.82 3.74 9.30
CA ALA A 18 19.70 4.54 8.08
C ALA A 18 20.58 4.00 6.95
N GLN A 19 21.85 3.65 7.26
CA GLN A 19 22.77 3.08 6.26
C GLN A 19 22.27 1.72 5.74
N ARG A 20 21.76 0.84 6.62
CA ARG A 20 21.18 -0.45 6.21
C ARG A 20 19.97 -0.24 5.32
N SER A 21 19.09 0.70 5.67
CA SER A 21 17.90 1.02 4.88
C SER A 21 18.26 1.56 3.50
N ALA A 22 19.25 2.46 3.42
CA ALA A 22 19.74 3.00 2.15
C ALA A 22 20.38 1.93 1.26
N ALA A 23 21.24 1.06 1.83
CA ALA A 23 21.83 -0.07 1.11
C ALA A 23 20.76 -1.04 0.60
N TRP A 24 19.76 -1.35 1.42
CA TRP A 24 18.64 -2.21 1.04
C TRP A 24 17.79 -1.60 -0.09
N ALA A 25 17.50 -0.30 -0.01
CA ALA A 25 16.78 0.42 -1.06
C ALA A 25 17.50 0.37 -2.42
N GLU A 26 18.84 0.50 -2.42
CA GLU A 26 19.65 0.42 -3.65
C GLU A 26 19.61 -1.00 -4.25
N VAL A 27 19.75 -2.05 -3.40
CA VAL A 27 19.64 -3.45 -3.82
C VAL A 27 18.26 -3.72 -4.42
N ALA A 28 17.20 -3.28 -3.75
CA ALA A 28 15.83 -3.47 -4.23
C ALA A 28 15.58 -2.74 -5.56
N ARG A 29 16.12 -1.53 -5.72
CA ARG A 29 16.04 -0.77 -6.98
C ARG A 29 16.70 -1.54 -8.12
N ARG A 30 17.92 -2.03 -7.90
CA ARG A 30 18.68 -2.78 -8.90
C ARG A 30 17.97 -4.07 -9.27
N LEU A 31 17.52 -4.84 -8.29
CA LEU A 31 16.76 -6.08 -8.52
C LEU A 31 15.47 -5.81 -9.29
N ALA A 32 14.74 -4.73 -8.95
CA ALA A 32 13.53 -4.36 -9.68
C ALA A 32 13.80 -4.08 -11.15
N HIS A 33 14.89 -3.38 -11.49
CA HIS A 33 15.29 -3.16 -12.88
C HIS A 33 15.71 -4.44 -13.56
N GLU A 34 16.51 -5.28 -12.90
CA GLU A 34 16.99 -6.55 -13.47
C GLU A 34 15.85 -7.56 -13.72
N ILE A 35 14.79 -7.54 -12.86
CA ILE A 35 13.60 -8.38 -13.07
C ILE A 35 12.69 -7.81 -14.17
N LYS A 36 12.51 -6.49 -14.25
CA LYS A 36 11.68 -5.88 -15.31
C LYS A 36 12.24 -6.08 -16.71
N ASN A 37 13.55 -6.07 -16.84
CA ASN A 37 14.22 -6.19 -18.15
C ASN A 37 13.79 -7.43 -18.95
N PRO A 38 13.75 -8.66 -18.40
CA PRO A 38 13.25 -9.82 -19.11
C PRO A 38 11.73 -9.87 -19.29
N LEU A 39 10.96 -9.22 -18.41
CA LEU A 39 9.49 -9.27 -18.46
C LEU A 39 8.92 -8.55 -19.69
N THR A 40 9.47 -7.39 -20.04
CA THR A 40 9.02 -6.63 -21.22
C THR A 40 9.15 -7.42 -22.52
N PRO A 41 10.29 -8.04 -22.89
CA PRO A 41 10.38 -8.83 -24.10
C PRO A 41 9.52 -10.11 -24.07
N ILE A 42 9.24 -10.69 -22.89
CA ILE A 42 8.32 -11.83 -22.76
C ILE A 42 6.89 -11.38 -23.13
N GLN A 43 6.43 -10.25 -22.58
CA GLN A 43 5.12 -9.69 -22.90
C GLN A 43 4.99 -9.37 -24.38
N LEU A 44 5.95 -8.64 -24.95
CA LEU A 44 5.94 -8.28 -26.36
C LEU A 44 5.97 -9.50 -27.29
N SER A 45 6.67 -10.57 -26.90
CA SER A 45 6.71 -11.82 -27.67
C SER A 45 5.36 -12.54 -27.66
N ALA A 46 4.71 -12.59 -26.50
CA ALA A 46 3.36 -13.16 -26.37
C ALA A 46 2.33 -12.37 -27.20
N GLU A 47 2.33 -11.04 -27.08
CA GLU A 47 1.43 -10.17 -27.86
C GLU A 47 1.70 -10.28 -29.38
N ARG A 48 2.96 -10.41 -29.79
CA ARG A 48 3.34 -10.61 -31.20
C ARG A 48 2.85 -11.97 -31.73
N LEU A 49 2.92 -13.04 -30.93
CA LEU A 49 2.35 -14.33 -31.27
C LEU A 49 0.84 -14.23 -31.49
N GLN A 50 0.13 -13.56 -30.58
CA GLN A 50 -1.31 -13.33 -30.72
C GLN A 50 -1.61 -12.57 -32.00
N HIS A 51 -0.96 -11.44 -32.23
CA HIS A 51 -1.19 -10.60 -33.41
C HIS A 51 -0.93 -11.34 -34.74
N ARG A 52 0.11 -12.19 -34.79
CA ARG A 52 0.47 -12.88 -36.03
C ARG A 52 -0.34 -14.16 -36.29
N LEU A 53 -0.79 -14.84 -35.26
CA LEU A 53 -1.40 -16.17 -35.39
C LEU A 53 -2.91 -16.16 -35.16
N ALA A 54 -3.49 -15.19 -34.44
CA ALA A 54 -4.92 -15.19 -34.15
C ALA A 54 -5.83 -15.23 -35.37
N ALA A 55 -5.43 -14.54 -36.47
CA ALA A 55 -6.17 -14.55 -37.73
C ALA A 55 -5.89 -15.75 -38.63
N LYS A 56 -4.90 -16.60 -38.27
CA LYS A 56 -4.48 -17.78 -39.07
C LYS A 56 -4.94 -19.09 -38.47
N LEU A 57 -5.42 -19.06 -37.22
CA LEU A 57 -5.91 -20.22 -36.49
C LEU A 57 -7.43 -20.12 -36.33
N GLU A 58 -8.08 -21.26 -36.28
CA GLU A 58 -9.53 -21.37 -36.12
C GLU A 58 -9.89 -22.34 -34.99
N GLY A 59 -11.11 -22.23 -34.48
CA GLY A 59 -11.68 -23.17 -33.54
C GLY A 59 -10.88 -23.33 -32.22
N ALA A 60 -10.53 -24.57 -31.89
CA ALA A 60 -9.86 -24.91 -30.64
C ALA A 60 -8.43 -24.32 -30.55
N ASP A 61 -7.70 -24.27 -31.62
CA ASP A 61 -6.30 -23.78 -31.67
C ASP A 61 -6.24 -22.26 -31.49
N GLN A 62 -7.16 -21.50 -32.07
CA GLN A 62 -7.30 -20.07 -31.85
C GLN A 62 -7.64 -19.78 -30.38
N SER A 63 -8.60 -20.54 -29.83
CA SER A 63 -8.99 -20.40 -28.42
C SER A 63 -7.86 -20.75 -27.46
N LEU A 64 -7.04 -21.76 -27.79
CA LEU A 64 -5.86 -22.13 -27.00
C LEU A 64 -4.80 -21.02 -27.03
N LEU A 65 -4.50 -20.49 -28.21
CA LEU A 65 -3.55 -19.38 -28.37
C LEU A 65 -3.97 -18.18 -27.52
N LEU A 66 -5.23 -17.73 -27.66
CA LEU A 66 -5.73 -16.55 -26.94
C LEU A 66 -5.66 -16.75 -25.42
N ARG A 67 -6.09 -17.90 -24.90
CA ARG A 67 -6.01 -18.21 -23.46
C ARG A 67 -4.57 -18.24 -22.98
N SER A 68 -3.67 -18.87 -23.73
CA SER A 68 -2.26 -18.99 -23.34
C SER A 68 -1.58 -17.63 -23.30
N VAL A 69 -1.77 -16.80 -24.32
CA VAL A 69 -1.19 -15.45 -24.38
C VAL A 69 -1.77 -14.57 -23.27
N ASN A 70 -3.08 -14.58 -23.07
CA ASN A 70 -3.70 -13.80 -21.98
C ASN A 70 -3.16 -14.23 -20.61
N THR A 71 -2.94 -15.54 -20.40
CA THR A 71 -2.32 -16.04 -19.17
C THR A 71 -0.90 -15.51 -19.00
N ILE A 72 -0.07 -15.58 -20.05
CA ILE A 72 1.31 -15.08 -20.01
C ILE A 72 1.33 -13.57 -19.69
N VAL A 73 0.53 -12.78 -20.41
CA VAL A 73 0.46 -11.32 -20.21
C VAL A 73 0.01 -10.98 -18.80
N ALA A 74 -1.04 -11.66 -18.30
CA ALA A 74 -1.53 -11.46 -16.93
C ALA A 74 -0.47 -11.80 -15.88
N GLN A 75 0.30 -12.89 -16.05
CA GLN A 75 1.38 -13.24 -15.13
C GLN A 75 2.54 -12.24 -15.18
N VAL A 76 2.93 -11.78 -16.36
CA VAL A 76 3.96 -10.75 -16.53
C VAL A 76 3.54 -9.45 -15.82
N GLN A 77 2.30 -9.01 -16.01
CA GLN A 77 1.76 -7.82 -15.33
C GLN A 77 1.73 -7.99 -13.81
N ALA A 78 1.31 -9.14 -13.30
CA ALA A 78 1.34 -9.44 -11.87
C ALA A 78 2.76 -9.37 -11.29
N MET A 79 3.75 -9.93 -12.00
CA MET A 79 5.16 -9.85 -11.60
C MET A 79 5.69 -8.40 -11.63
N GLN A 80 5.33 -7.60 -12.63
CA GLN A 80 5.71 -6.19 -12.70
C GLN A 80 5.14 -5.40 -11.53
N THR A 81 3.88 -5.63 -11.17
CA THR A 81 3.24 -5.01 -9.99
C THR A 81 3.97 -5.38 -8.71
N LEU A 82 4.24 -6.66 -8.48
CA LEU A 82 4.96 -7.15 -7.29
C LEU A 82 6.35 -6.51 -7.17
N VAL A 83 7.09 -6.44 -8.28
CA VAL A 83 8.43 -5.84 -8.32
C VAL A 83 8.39 -4.34 -8.04
N ASN A 84 7.37 -3.64 -8.55
CA ASN A 84 7.18 -2.21 -8.25
C ASN A 84 6.89 -1.98 -6.78
N GLU A 85 5.93 -2.71 -6.21
CA GLU A 85 5.58 -2.58 -4.79
C GLU A 85 6.76 -2.94 -3.87
N PHE A 86 7.54 -3.98 -4.22
CA PHE A 86 8.76 -4.32 -3.49
C PHE A 86 9.77 -3.18 -3.50
N ARG A 87 10.02 -2.59 -4.67
CA ARG A 87 10.91 -1.43 -4.81
C ARG A 87 10.43 -0.26 -3.97
N ASP A 88 9.13 0.04 -4.03
CA ASP A 88 8.54 1.18 -3.34
C ASP A 88 8.55 0.98 -1.81
N TYR A 89 8.31 -0.25 -1.34
CA TYR A 89 8.45 -0.62 0.07
C TYR A 89 9.90 -0.45 0.58
N ALA A 90 10.87 -0.91 -0.22
CA ALA A 90 12.29 -0.80 0.15
C ALA A 90 12.82 0.64 0.10
N ARG A 91 12.25 1.49 -0.74
CA ARG A 91 12.71 2.87 -1.03
C ARG A 91 12.00 3.94 -0.21
N LEU A 92 11.09 3.61 0.70
CA LEU A 92 10.42 4.64 1.47
C LEU A 92 11.46 5.61 2.06
N PRO A 93 11.51 6.88 1.58
CA PRO A 93 12.45 7.87 2.10
C PRO A 93 12.06 8.24 3.53
N ALA A 94 12.97 8.83 4.29
CA ALA A 94 12.62 9.42 5.58
C ALA A 94 11.50 10.47 5.39
N ALA A 95 10.53 10.49 6.31
CA ALA A 95 9.39 11.40 6.25
C ALA A 95 9.82 12.87 6.38
N VAL A 96 9.34 13.72 5.49
CA VAL A 96 9.50 15.17 5.58
C VAL A 96 8.29 15.75 6.28
N MET A 97 8.39 15.91 7.60
CA MET A 97 7.30 16.36 8.45
C MET A 97 6.97 17.84 8.24
N ALA A 98 5.72 18.15 7.82
CA ALA A 98 5.22 19.50 7.65
C ALA A 98 3.78 19.63 8.19
N PRO A 99 3.31 20.85 8.55
CA PRO A 99 1.91 21.06 8.91
C PRO A 99 0.99 20.71 7.73
N LEU A 100 0.09 19.74 7.93
CA LEU A 100 -0.76 19.14 6.91
C LEU A 100 -2.24 19.21 7.29
N ASP A 101 -3.09 19.50 6.31
CA ASP A 101 -4.54 19.31 6.39
C ASP A 101 -4.88 17.90 5.90
N LEU A 102 -5.27 17.02 6.83
CA LEU A 102 -5.58 15.64 6.52
C LEU A 102 -6.86 15.50 5.69
N ASN A 103 -7.85 16.38 5.89
CA ASN A 103 -9.09 16.34 5.11
C ASN A 103 -8.85 16.73 3.65
N ALA A 104 -8.06 17.77 3.43
CA ALA A 104 -7.67 18.17 2.06
C ALA A 104 -6.94 17.03 1.36
N LEU A 105 -5.97 16.40 2.03
CA LEU A 105 -5.24 15.26 1.47
C LEU A 105 -6.15 14.06 1.21
N ALA A 106 -7.06 13.72 2.12
CA ALA A 106 -8.02 12.65 1.93
C ALA A 106 -8.91 12.92 0.70
N SER A 107 -9.42 14.15 0.57
CA SER A 107 -10.24 14.55 -0.57
C SER A 107 -9.50 14.44 -1.91
N GLU A 108 -8.22 14.82 -1.95
CA GLU A 108 -7.38 14.62 -3.15
C GLU A 108 -7.27 13.14 -3.55
N VAL A 109 -7.05 12.26 -2.58
CA VAL A 109 -6.94 10.81 -2.86
C VAL A 109 -8.28 10.25 -3.29
N LEU A 110 -9.36 10.63 -2.62
CA LEU A 110 -10.71 10.15 -2.91
C LEU A 110 -11.18 10.58 -4.30
N ALA A 111 -10.74 11.72 -4.81
CA ALA A 111 -11.03 12.15 -6.18
C ALA A 111 -10.54 11.15 -7.25
N LEU A 112 -9.52 10.35 -6.95
CA LEU A 112 -9.06 9.27 -7.85
C LEU A 112 -10.06 8.10 -7.94
N TYR A 113 -10.99 8.02 -7.00
CA TYR A 113 -12.01 6.97 -6.89
C TYR A 113 -13.42 7.49 -7.19
N GLY A 114 -13.54 8.54 -8.03
CA GLY A 114 -14.81 9.20 -8.35
C GLY A 114 -15.92 8.22 -8.76
N GLN A 115 -15.61 7.25 -9.61
CA GLN A 115 -16.59 6.23 -10.02
C GLN A 115 -17.12 5.39 -8.83
N ALA A 116 -16.27 5.07 -7.85
CA ALA A 116 -16.70 4.35 -6.65
C ALA A 116 -17.57 5.23 -5.75
N GLN A 117 -17.28 6.54 -5.69
CA GLN A 117 -18.10 7.52 -4.97
C GLN A 117 -19.46 7.73 -5.66
N ASP A 118 -19.48 7.90 -6.98
CA ASP A 118 -20.70 8.10 -7.78
C ASP A 118 -21.66 6.90 -7.67
N ASN A 119 -21.10 5.68 -7.57
CA ASN A 119 -21.85 4.44 -7.39
C ASN A 119 -22.26 4.19 -5.92
N GLY A 120 -21.92 5.07 -4.98
CA GLY A 120 -22.21 4.89 -3.55
C GLY A 120 -21.41 3.79 -2.87
N LEU A 121 -20.39 3.23 -3.54
CA LEU A 121 -19.51 2.19 -2.99
C LEU A 121 -18.51 2.75 -1.98
N LEU A 122 -18.09 4.02 -2.16
CA LEU A 122 -17.11 4.70 -1.30
C LEU A 122 -17.73 5.99 -0.74
N LEU A 123 -17.87 6.03 0.59
CA LEU A 123 -18.40 7.14 1.34
C LEU A 123 -17.29 7.86 2.12
N ALA A 124 -17.42 9.17 2.29
CA ALA A 124 -16.47 9.98 3.07
C ALA A 124 -17.20 10.80 4.13
N GLN A 125 -16.78 10.65 5.38
CA GLN A 125 -17.23 11.43 6.52
C GLN A 125 -16.03 12.16 7.13
N LEU A 126 -15.73 13.34 6.61
CA LEU A 126 -14.60 14.14 7.05
C LEU A 126 -15.07 15.17 8.09
N GLU A 127 -14.58 15.06 9.35
CA GLU A 127 -14.96 15.97 10.42
C GLU A 127 -14.59 17.43 10.07
N PRO A 128 -15.54 18.37 10.05
CA PRO A 128 -15.25 19.76 9.77
C PRO A 128 -14.26 20.36 10.79
N ALA A 129 -13.39 21.25 10.34
CA ALA A 129 -12.41 21.95 11.18
C ALA A 129 -11.44 21.01 11.91
N LEU A 130 -11.07 19.89 11.29
CA LEU A 130 -10.06 18.97 11.81
C LEU A 130 -8.73 19.73 12.01
N PRO A 131 -8.06 19.59 13.16
CA PRO A 131 -6.77 20.23 13.39
C PRO A 131 -5.71 19.75 12.42
N ARG A 132 -4.80 20.65 12.01
CA ARG A 132 -3.63 20.25 11.23
C ARG A 132 -2.75 19.31 12.01
N ILE A 133 -2.16 18.35 11.32
CA ILE A 133 -1.19 17.39 11.86
C ILE A 133 0.21 17.67 11.29
N LEU A 134 1.24 17.16 11.95
CA LEU A 134 2.58 17.07 11.36
C LEU A 134 2.67 15.74 10.60
N GLY A 135 3.00 15.81 9.32
CA GLY A 135 3.11 14.62 8.50
C GLY A 135 3.71 14.89 7.12
N ASP A 136 4.15 13.84 6.46
CA ASP A 136 4.60 13.85 5.06
C ASP A 136 3.39 13.59 4.15
N ALA A 137 3.03 14.58 3.33
CA ALA A 137 1.88 14.50 2.44
C ALA A 137 1.97 13.34 1.43
N THR A 138 3.17 13.03 0.93
CA THR A 138 3.38 11.96 -0.04
C THR A 138 3.18 10.59 0.59
N GLN A 139 3.76 10.39 1.76
CA GLN A 139 3.63 9.14 2.50
C GLN A 139 2.20 8.92 3.01
N LEU A 140 1.55 9.95 3.56
CA LEU A 140 0.17 9.84 4.03
C LEU A 140 -0.82 9.65 2.88
N ARG A 141 -0.58 10.23 1.70
CA ARG A 141 -1.34 9.93 0.46
C ARG A 141 -1.26 8.44 0.13
N GLN A 142 -0.07 7.85 0.24
CA GLN A 142 0.14 6.42 0.01
C GLN A 142 -0.58 5.56 1.04
N VAL A 143 -0.61 5.99 2.32
CA VAL A 143 -1.40 5.30 3.36
C VAL A 143 -2.88 5.27 3.00
N ILE A 144 -3.46 6.43 2.67
CA ILE A 144 -4.89 6.53 2.34
C ILE A 144 -5.20 5.68 1.11
N HIS A 145 -4.39 5.79 0.05
CA HIS A 145 -4.54 4.99 -1.16
C HIS A 145 -4.52 3.49 -0.87
N ASN A 146 -3.52 3.01 -0.12
CA ASN A 146 -3.39 1.59 0.20
C ASN A 146 -4.57 1.07 1.04
N LEU A 147 -5.06 1.86 1.99
CA LEU A 147 -6.20 1.46 2.82
C LEU A 147 -7.50 1.43 2.01
N VAL A 148 -7.78 2.47 1.22
CA VAL A 148 -8.97 2.55 0.35
C VAL A 148 -8.97 1.45 -0.69
N GLN A 149 -7.84 1.22 -1.38
CA GLN A 149 -7.72 0.16 -2.37
C GLN A 149 -7.95 -1.22 -1.75
N ASN A 150 -7.38 -1.47 -0.56
CA ASN A 150 -7.59 -2.74 0.13
C ASN A 150 -9.04 -2.97 0.53
N ALA A 151 -9.74 -1.93 0.97
CA ALA A 151 -11.15 -1.97 1.33
C ALA A 151 -12.03 -2.20 0.08
N LEU A 152 -11.79 -1.47 -1.02
CA LEU A 152 -12.52 -1.67 -2.29
C LEU A 152 -12.31 -3.08 -2.84
N ASP A 153 -11.09 -3.61 -2.79
CA ASP A 153 -10.81 -4.99 -3.21
C ASP A 153 -11.56 -6.02 -2.34
N ALA A 154 -11.73 -5.74 -1.03
CA ALA A 154 -12.42 -6.64 -0.13
C ALA A 154 -13.94 -6.73 -0.40
N VAL A 155 -14.51 -5.72 -1.03
CA VAL A 155 -15.95 -5.65 -1.34
C VAL A 155 -16.25 -5.81 -2.83
N ALA A 156 -15.25 -6.02 -3.68
CA ALA A 156 -15.39 -6.04 -5.15
C ALA A 156 -16.45 -7.03 -5.68
N ASP A 157 -16.57 -8.19 -5.03
CA ASP A 157 -17.50 -9.25 -5.43
C ASP A 157 -18.83 -9.19 -4.66
N ARG A 158 -19.10 -8.12 -3.89
CA ARG A 158 -20.31 -7.98 -3.09
C ARG A 158 -21.28 -7.00 -3.73
N PRO A 159 -22.56 -7.38 -3.92
CA PRO A 159 -23.58 -6.48 -4.44
C PRO A 159 -23.96 -5.36 -3.46
N ASP A 160 -23.76 -5.59 -2.15
CA ASP A 160 -23.96 -4.66 -1.05
C ASP A 160 -22.65 -4.10 -0.50
N GLY A 161 -21.59 -4.12 -1.33
CA GLY A 161 -20.27 -3.64 -0.96
C GLY A 161 -20.30 -2.16 -0.53
N GLU A 162 -19.67 -1.83 0.58
CA GLU A 162 -19.58 -0.47 1.10
C GLU A 162 -18.22 -0.25 1.75
N VAL A 163 -17.62 0.90 1.45
CA VAL A 163 -16.37 1.36 2.04
C VAL A 163 -16.59 2.77 2.57
N GLU A 164 -16.20 3.02 3.81
CA GLU A 164 -16.33 4.32 4.44
C GLU A 164 -14.95 4.82 4.91
N ILE A 165 -14.62 6.06 4.60
CA ILE A 165 -13.46 6.76 5.15
C ILE A 165 -13.92 7.86 6.11
N ILE A 166 -13.38 7.86 7.32
CA ILE A 166 -13.78 8.77 8.38
C ILE A 166 -12.55 9.46 8.96
N THR A 167 -12.63 10.78 9.14
CA THR A 167 -11.66 11.52 9.93
C THR A 167 -12.31 12.07 11.18
N THR A 168 -11.64 11.99 12.33
CA THR A 168 -12.14 12.51 13.61
C THR A 168 -11.03 13.08 14.47
N ALA A 169 -11.36 14.09 15.26
CA ALA A 169 -10.50 14.59 16.34
C ALA A 169 -10.73 13.75 17.61
N ALA A 170 -9.76 12.93 18.00
CA ALA A 170 -9.81 12.21 19.26
C ALA A 170 -9.49 13.15 20.42
N ARG A 171 -10.48 13.40 21.29
CA ARG A 171 -10.35 14.29 22.45
C ARG A 171 -10.33 13.48 23.75
N GLY A 172 -9.62 13.99 24.73
CA GLY A 172 -9.62 13.43 26.08
C GLY A 172 -10.86 13.87 26.92
N ALA A 173 -10.91 13.40 28.13
CA ALA A 173 -12.06 13.64 29.04
C ALA A 173 -12.32 15.13 29.35
N GLN A 174 -11.29 15.97 29.22
CA GLN A 174 -11.38 17.43 29.48
C GLN A 174 -11.49 18.25 28.18
N GLY A 175 -11.74 17.55 27.02
CA GLY A 175 -11.86 18.17 25.69
C GLY A 175 -10.55 18.48 25.00
N GLU A 176 -9.39 18.17 25.60
CA GLU A 176 -8.08 18.37 25.03
C GLU A 176 -7.88 17.48 23.78
N LEU A 177 -7.28 18.01 22.73
CA LEU A 177 -6.95 17.25 21.54
C LEU A 177 -5.82 16.25 21.86
N ARG A 178 -6.08 14.96 21.65
CA ARG A 178 -5.08 13.89 21.84
C ARG A 178 -4.49 13.38 20.54
N ALA A 179 -5.32 13.27 19.51
CA ALA A 179 -4.91 12.78 18.20
C ALA A 179 -5.94 13.16 17.15
N VAL A 180 -5.49 13.11 15.89
CA VAL A 180 -6.38 13.03 14.72
C VAL A 180 -6.41 11.56 14.29
N ARG A 181 -7.61 11.06 13.97
CA ARG A 181 -7.82 9.67 13.55
C ARG A 181 -8.33 9.64 12.14
N LEU A 182 -7.71 8.79 11.34
CA LEU A 182 -8.20 8.34 10.05
C LEU A 182 -8.69 6.89 10.20
N THR A 183 -9.90 6.60 9.77
CA THR A 183 -10.49 5.27 9.82
C THR A 183 -10.98 4.90 8.43
N VAL A 184 -10.68 3.70 7.97
CA VAL A 184 -11.27 3.10 6.77
C VAL A 184 -12.01 1.86 7.22
N ILE A 185 -13.28 1.76 6.85
CA ILE A 185 -14.19 0.67 7.21
C ILE A 185 -14.69 0.05 5.92
N ASP A 186 -14.71 -1.26 5.86
CA ASP A 186 -15.34 -2.01 4.78
C ASP A 186 -16.31 -3.05 5.37
N ASN A 187 -17.33 -3.45 4.60
CA ASN A 187 -18.22 -4.53 4.95
C ASN A 187 -17.82 -5.86 4.26
N GLY A 188 -16.56 -5.98 3.86
CA GLY A 188 -15.98 -7.18 3.28
C GLY A 188 -15.94 -8.38 4.25
N PRO A 189 -15.35 -9.50 3.84
CA PRO A 189 -15.28 -10.72 4.66
C PRO A 189 -14.37 -10.57 5.89
N GLY A 190 -13.60 -9.48 5.97
CA GLY A 190 -12.62 -9.24 7.03
C GLY A 190 -11.43 -10.20 7.00
N PHE A 191 -10.63 -10.18 8.06
CA PHE A 191 -9.49 -11.06 8.24
C PHE A 191 -9.81 -12.15 9.26
N ALA A 192 -9.38 -13.38 8.99
CA ALA A 192 -9.34 -14.41 10.04
C ALA A 192 -8.37 -13.96 11.17
N ASP A 193 -8.66 -14.30 12.43
CA ASP A 193 -7.90 -13.86 13.59
C ASP A 193 -6.39 -14.11 13.50
N LYS A 194 -6.00 -15.24 12.90
CA LYS A 194 -4.58 -15.59 12.66
C LYS A 194 -3.90 -14.65 11.68
N VAL A 195 -4.66 -14.18 10.66
CA VAL A 195 -4.14 -13.26 9.64
C VAL A 195 -4.15 -11.84 10.18
N LEU A 196 -5.18 -11.43 10.91
CA LEU A 196 -5.29 -10.08 11.48
C LEU A 196 -4.08 -9.73 12.36
N LYS A 197 -3.59 -10.67 13.14
CA LYS A 197 -2.39 -10.49 14.00
C LYS A 197 -1.10 -10.20 13.21
N ARG A 198 -1.06 -10.64 11.95
CA ARG A 198 0.10 -10.54 11.07
C ARG A 198 -0.17 -9.70 9.82
N ALA A 199 -1.35 -9.08 9.72
CA ALA A 199 -1.79 -8.37 8.52
C ALA A 199 -0.86 -7.22 8.08
N PHE A 200 -0.07 -6.69 9.02
CA PHE A 200 0.90 -5.64 8.77
C PHE A 200 2.33 -6.15 8.53
N GLU A 201 2.55 -7.48 8.59
CA GLU A 201 3.84 -8.06 8.21
C GLU A 201 3.96 -8.12 6.68
N PRO A 202 5.16 -7.90 6.12
CA PRO A 202 5.38 -8.03 4.68
C PRO A 202 4.99 -9.43 4.16
N TYR A 203 4.45 -9.48 2.94
CA TYR A 203 4.07 -10.71 2.23
C TYR A 203 2.91 -11.51 2.87
N VAL A 204 2.21 -10.95 3.84
CA VAL A 204 1.00 -11.56 4.40
C VAL A 204 -0.20 -11.08 3.58
N THR A 205 -0.85 -12.01 2.89
CA THR A 205 -2.03 -11.73 2.05
C THR A 205 -2.98 -12.92 2.01
N THR A 206 -4.27 -12.66 1.90
CA THR A 206 -5.30 -13.65 1.61
C THR A 206 -5.79 -13.56 0.17
N LYS A 207 -5.34 -12.55 -0.59
CA LYS A 207 -5.72 -12.32 -1.98
C LYS A 207 -4.86 -13.18 -2.92
N THR A 208 -5.48 -13.84 -3.90
CA THR A 208 -4.76 -14.64 -4.90
C THR A 208 -3.79 -13.85 -5.78
N LYS A 209 -4.04 -12.55 -5.95
CA LYS A 209 -3.19 -11.61 -6.73
C LYS A 209 -2.56 -10.52 -5.85
N GLY A 210 -2.70 -10.61 -4.54
CA GLY A 210 -2.14 -9.62 -3.61
C GLY A 210 -0.68 -9.89 -3.29
N THR A 211 0.14 -8.86 -3.23
CA THR A 211 1.58 -8.96 -2.87
C THR A 211 1.79 -9.04 -1.36
N GLY A 212 0.82 -8.58 -0.56
CA GLY A 212 0.94 -8.47 0.90
C GLY A 212 1.88 -7.35 1.37
N LEU A 213 2.22 -6.39 0.50
CA LEU A 213 3.09 -5.26 0.85
C LEU A 213 2.32 -3.98 1.22
N GLY A 214 1.09 -3.80 0.74
CA GLY A 214 0.33 -2.57 0.96
C GLY A 214 0.15 -2.22 2.45
N LEU A 215 -0.29 -3.17 3.29
CA LEU A 215 -0.43 -2.94 4.74
C LEU A 215 0.93 -2.84 5.47
N ALA A 216 1.97 -3.50 4.98
CA ALA A 216 3.32 -3.34 5.51
C ALA A 216 3.88 -1.92 5.25
N VAL A 217 3.60 -1.35 4.07
CA VAL A 217 3.88 0.07 3.76
C VAL A 217 3.14 0.98 4.72
N VAL A 218 1.83 0.76 4.92
CA VAL A 218 1.02 1.54 5.89
C VAL A 218 1.63 1.49 7.28
N LYS A 219 2.05 0.30 7.75
CA LYS A 219 2.70 0.13 9.06
C LYS A 219 3.99 0.92 9.16
N LYS A 220 4.87 0.81 8.16
CA LYS A 220 6.16 1.52 8.15
C LYS A 220 5.96 3.03 8.18
N ILE A 221 5.05 3.57 7.36
CA ILE A 221 4.74 5.00 7.35
C ILE A 221 4.12 5.45 8.69
N ALA A 222 3.20 4.67 9.25
CA ALA A 222 2.61 4.97 10.55
C ALA A 222 3.67 5.04 11.66
N ASP A 223 4.63 4.12 11.68
CA ASP A 223 5.73 4.11 12.64
C ASP A 223 6.63 5.34 12.49
N GLU A 224 6.98 5.73 11.26
CA GLU A 224 7.77 6.94 10.98
C GLU A 224 7.06 8.24 11.41
N HIS A 225 5.71 8.25 11.39
CA HIS A 225 4.88 9.37 11.86
C HIS A 225 4.56 9.29 13.36
N GLY A 226 5.07 8.31 14.10
CA GLY A 226 4.73 8.08 15.51
C GLY A 226 3.23 7.76 15.71
N ALA A 227 2.55 7.32 14.66
CA ALA A 227 1.11 7.04 14.68
C ALA A 227 0.82 5.62 15.18
N ARG A 228 -0.36 5.44 15.80
CA ARG A 228 -0.85 4.14 16.25
C ARG A 228 -1.76 3.54 15.20
N LEU A 229 -1.44 2.34 14.75
CA LEU A 229 -2.24 1.57 13.83
C LEU A 229 -3.06 0.51 14.58
N ARG A 230 -4.35 0.37 14.24
CA ARG A 230 -5.24 -0.65 14.82
C ARG A 230 -6.07 -1.29 13.71
N GLY A 231 -5.99 -2.60 13.59
CA GLY A 231 -6.95 -3.39 12.83
C GLY A 231 -8.09 -3.83 13.76
N GLN A 232 -9.32 -3.77 13.28
CA GLN A 232 -10.49 -4.30 13.99
C GLN A 232 -11.11 -5.41 13.14
N PRO A 233 -11.68 -6.46 13.77
CA PRO A 233 -12.47 -7.44 13.02
C PRO A 233 -13.69 -6.76 12.37
N ALA A 234 -14.17 -7.32 11.26
CA ALA A 234 -15.38 -6.85 10.59
C ALA A 234 -16.55 -6.71 11.59
N ARG A 235 -17.28 -5.62 11.51
CA ARG A 235 -18.55 -5.49 12.23
C ARG A 235 -19.53 -6.52 11.62
N ARG A 236 -20.00 -7.43 12.44
CA ARG A 236 -21.08 -8.37 12.07
C ARG A 236 -22.39 -7.63 12.00
#